data_125f59728b7e44c8e5489c2119795b62
#
_entry.id   125f59728b7e44c8e5489c2119795b62
#
_cell.length_a   1.000
_cell.length_b   1.000
_cell.length_c   1.000
_cell.angle_alpha   90.00
_cell.angle_beta   90.00
_cell.angle_gamma   90.00
#
_symmetry.space_group_name_H-M   'P 1'
#
loop_
_entity.id
_entity.type
_entity.pdbx_description
1 polymer ?
#
loop_
_entity_poly.entity_id
_entity_poly.type
_entity_poly.pdbx_seq_one_letter_code
_entity_poly.pdbx_strand_id
1 'polypeptide(L)'
;MTSATDSFVLKGAHVLDAEQGIDRIANVHVANGKIEFVGDRAIAPDAKVIDVSGHHLSPGWVDIHVHAYGTLGFANPDSIGVYQGVTSFVEAGGAGIGVLDQFMALLDNLKTSLYAGAFIRPMGLLGLNFIEGDTRTLGDVPITRWVDFAKQNRDMLRYIKCNAMGDYGPGTLKLTKGLAEILNLPLYMHIGEFQLQNPKHLLAPEAFRIAEAGDMITHLYHGNLGQVIDDKGKVLPVVREAERRGVIFDLGFGGYNFSWDVAEKCFAQDLIPHTISSDLQQFNIVRPVKSLANVMSAMLQLGLTLPQVIERVTRNAAKAISLTDRAGTLRPGLPADITVFRVDTGNYEISDCYTKMRKAEKQIVPLITFKNGERFDADMTMGGDESNWFLQIAEDHVPTAAGELSERQRTFLNSLATALSSTTWEVTSAEHLDIEKALELQEMFHQVRAQHGLALKDALKAVYSSFLDQNFTMQVGLLLVRLEQPFALARLRDVSKKRPIAA
;
A
#
# COMPACT_ATOMS: atom_id res chain seq x y z
N MET A 1 -6.09 -28.98 -16.37
CA MET A 1 -6.16 -30.19 -15.49
C MET A 1 -5.65 -29.74 -14.15
N THR A 2 -6.55 -29.45 -13.22
CA THR A 2 -6.21 -29.13 -11.82
C THR A 2 -5.65 -30.37 -11.18
N SER A 3 -4.37 -30.37 -10.81
CA SER A 3 -3.81 -31.41 -9.95
C SER A 3 -4.65 -31.47 -8.68
N ALA A 4 -5.07 -32.68 -8.28
CA ALA A 4 -5.72 -32.88 -6.99
C ALA A 4 -4.83 -32.25 -5.92
N THR A 5 -5.34 -31.25 -5.23
CA THR A 5 -4.66 -30.65 -4.09
C THR A 5 -4.54 -31.73 -3.02
N ASP A 6 -3.31 -32.21 -2.81
CA ASP A 6 -3.04 -33.28 -1.86
C ASP A 6 -3.53 -32.87 -0.47
N SER A 7 -4.20 -33.80 0.21
CA SER A 7 -4.55 -33.62 1.62
C SER A 7 -3.27 -33.66 2.45
N PHE A 8 -3.14 -32.77 3.43
CA PHE A 8 -2.00 -32.73 4.34
C PHE A 8 -2.40 -32.25 5.74
N VAL A 9 -1.52 -32.47 6.70
CA VAL A 9 -1.69 -32.02 8.08
C VAL A 9 -0.51 -31.15 8.49
N LEU A 10 -0.78 -29.94 8.94
CA LEU A 10 0.17 -29.08 9.65
C LEU A 10 0.17 -29.50 11.13
N LYS A 11 1.25 -30.10 11.58
CA LYS A 11 1.32 -30.74 12.89
C LYS A 11 2.02 -29.89 13.92
N GLY A 12 1.40 -29.73 15.10
CA GLY A 12 2.08 -29.29 16.32
C GLY A 12 2.35 -27.79 16.41
N ALA A 13 1.71 -26.96 15.60
CA ALA A 13 1.85 -25.51 15.69
C ALA A 13 1.09 -24.93 16.90
N HIS A 14 1.57 -23.80 17.41
CA HIS A 14 0.77 -22.93 18.27
C HIS A 14 -0.20 -22.14 17.38
N VAL A 15 -1.47 -22.58 17.34
CA VAL A 15 -2.50 -22.01 16.48
C VAL A 15 -3.13 -20.80 17.15
N LEU A 16 -3.20 -19.67 16.40
CA LEU A 16 -3.83 -18.42 16.80
C LEU A 16 -4.98 -18.10 15.84
N ASP A 17 -6.21 -18.28 16.27
CA ASP A 17 -7.42 -17.90 15.51
C ASP A 17 -8.41 -17.18 16.42
N ALA A 18 -8.44 -15.87 16.33
CA ALA A 18 -9.29 -15.02 17.18
C ALA A 18 -10.79 -15.22 16.92
N GLU A 19 -11.19 -15.60 15.71
CA GLU A 19 -12.61 -15.82 15.37
C GLU A 19 -13.15 -17.09 16.03
N GLN A 20 -12.33 -18.14 16.12
CA GLN A 20 -12.69 -19.39 16.77
C GLN A 20 -12.28 -19.46 18.25
N GLY A 21 -11.60 -18.42 18.77
CA GLY A 21 -11.07 -18.42 20.13
C GLY A 21 -9.98 -19.46 20.37
N ILE A 22 -9.18 -19.78 19.33
CA ILE A 22 -8.09 -20.75 19.42
C ILE A 22 -6.78 -20.02 19.73
N ASP A 23 -6.15 -20.41 20.84
CA ASP A 23 -4.82 -19.95 21.26
C ASP A 23 -4.15 -21.12 21.99
N ARG A 24 -3.71 -22.14 21.24
CA ARG A 24 -3.12 -23.37 21.77
C ARG A 24 -2.41 -24.19 20.72
N ILE A 25 -1.61 -25.16 21.16
CA ILE A 25 -1.02 -26.15 20.25
C ILE A 25 -2.15 -27.02 19.66
N ALA A 26 -2.16 -27.16 18.33
CA ALA A 26 -3.13 -27.96 17.59
C ALA A 26 -2.56 -28.38 16.22
N ASN A 27 -3.27 -29.32 15.58
CA ASN A 27 -3.03 -29.69 14.18
C ASN A 27 -4.06 -28.99 13.29
N VAL A 28 -3.67 -28.65 12.06
CA VAL A 28 -4.57 -28.15 11.03
C VAL A 28 -4.59 -29.12 9.87
N HIS A 29 -5.74 -29.70 9.61
CA HIS A 29 -6.00 -30.63 8.51
C HIS A 29 -6.53 -29.87 7.31
N VAL A 30 -5.88 -30.07 6.17
CA VAL A 30 -6.23 -29.46 4.89
C VAL A 30 -6.57 -30.55 3.89
N ALA A 31 -7.68 -30.39 3.19
CA ALA A 31 -8.10 -31.27 2.10
C ALA A 31 -8.70 -30.47 0.95
N ASN A 32 -8.31 -30.78 -0.26
CA ASN A 32 -8.83 -30.12 -1.48
C ASN A 32 -8.72 -28.57 -1.42
N GLY A 33 -7.61 -28.07 -0.89
CA GLY A 33 -7.35 -26.64 -0.77
C GLY A 33 -8.17 -25.91 0.29
N LYS A 34 -8.87 -26.63 1.18
CA LYS A 34 -9.71 -26.08 2.23
C LYS A 34 -9.31 -26.58 3.60
N ILE A 35 -9.60 -25.79 4.63
CA ILE A 35 -9.52 -26.23 6.02
C ILE A 35 -10.56 -27.33 6.23
N GLU A 36 -10.11 -28.48 6.68
CA GLU A 36 -11.00 -29.59 7.04
C GLU A 36 -11.28 -29.61 8.54
N PHE A 37 -10.24 -29.42 9.36
CA PHE A 37 -10.34 -29.48 10.80
C PHE A 37 -9.18 -28.81 11.50
N VAL A 38 -9.44 -28.21 12.66
CA VAL A 38 -8.41 -27.66 13.55
C VAL A 38 -8.56 -28.27 14.95
N GLY A 39 -7.55 -28.97 15.43
CA GLY A 39 -7.57 -29.60 16.75
C GLY A 39 -6.74 -30.88 16.82
N ASP A 40 -7.04 -31.73 17.80
CA ASP A 40 -6.25 -32.91 18.14
C ASP A 40 -6.78 -34.23 17.52
N ARG A 41 -7.39 -34.15 16.32
CA ARG A 41 -7.77 -35.33 15.56
C ARG A 41 -6.57 -36.21 15.26
N ALA A 42 -6.72 -37.52 15.38
CA ALA A 42 -5.70 -38.45 14.98
C ALA A 42 -5.28 -38.27 13.51
N ILE A 43 -4.00 -38.27 13.24
CA ILE A 43 -3.43 -38.19 11.90
C ILE A 43 -3.44 -39.59 11.29
N ALA A 44 -4.01 -39.76 10.10
CA ALA A 44 -4.01 -41.04 9.39
C ALA A 44 -2.54 -41.44 9.07
N PRO A 45 -2.24 -42.78 9.12
CA PRO A 45 -0.84 -43.25 8.92
C PRO A 45 -0.25 -42.88 7.59
N ASP A 46 -1.07 -42.73 6.56
CA ASP A 46 -0.70 -42.37 5.17
C ASP A 46 -0.81 -40.88 4.84
N ALA A 47 -1.21 -40.03 5.84
CA ALA A 47 -1.35 -38.61 5.62
C ALA A 47 0.01 -37.95 5.37
N LYS A 48 0.06 -37.05 4.41
CA LYS A 48 1.22 -36.14 4.24
C LYS A 48 1.28 -35.19 5.43
N VAL A 49 2.32 -35.30 6.25
CA VAL A 49 2.51 -34.46 7.43
C VAL A 49 3.58 -33.44 7.18
N ILE A 50 3.29 -32.19 7.50
CA ILE A 50 4.26 -31.10 7.55
C ILE A 50 4.40 -30.74 9.03
N ASP A 51 5.56 -31.04 9.61
CA ASP A 51 5.84 -30.73 11.01
C ASP A 51 6.17 -29.24 11.14
N VAL A 52 5.36 -28.52 11.88
CA VAL A 52 5.50 -27.09 12.17
C VAL A 52 5.54 -26.83 13.68
N SER A 53 5.96 -27.86 14.43
CA SER A 53 6.11 -27.80 15.88
C SER A 53 7.11 -26.70 16.28
N GLY A 54 6.80 -25.98 17.35
CA GLY A 54 7.62 -24.86 17.81
C GLY A 54 7.41 -23.54 17.06
N HIS A 55 6.56 -23.54 16.03
CA HIS A 55 6.16 -22.34 15.30
C HIS A 55 4.71 -21.94 15.62
N HIS A 56 4.39 -20.69 15.30
CA HIS A 56 3.03 -20.19 15.34
C HIS A 56 2.35 -20.43 13.97
N LEU A 57 1.03 -20.56 14.01
CA LEU A 57 0.18 -20.69 12.84
C LEU A 57 -1.07 -19.85 13.03
N SER A 58 -1.45 -19.09 12.01
CA SER A 58 -2.67 -18.30 12.00
C SER A 58 -3.40 -18.44 10.66
N PRO A 59 -4.65 -17.96 10.55
CA PRO A 59 -5.20 -17.64 9.24
C PRO A 59 -4.21 -16.79 8.44
N GLY A 60 -4.23 -16.91 7.13
CA GLY A 60 -3.40 -16.07 6.25
C GLY A 60 -3.62 -14.60 6.52
N TRP A 61 -2.56 -13.82 6.55
CA TRP A 61 -2.65 -12.40 6.86
C TRP A 61 -3.36 -11.64 5.75
N VAL A 62 -4.13 -10.63 6.15
CA VAL A 62 -4.89 -9.75 5.27
C VAL A 62 -4.37 -8.33 5.45
N ASP A 63 -3.75 -7.78 4.41
CA ASP A 63 -3.30 -6.39 4.40
C ASP A 63 -4.32 -5.53 3.65
N ILE A 64 -5.07 -4.72 4.37
CA ILE A 64 -6.15 -3.90 3.78
C ILE A 64 -5.67 -2.61 3.13
N HIS A 65 -4.36 -2.36 3.13
CA HIS A 65 -3.78 -1.15 2.58
C HIS A 65 -2.39 -1.42 2.02
N VAL A 66 -2.32 -1.68 0.71
CA VAL A 66 -1.07 -1.73 -0.05
C VAL A 66 -1.25 -0.95 -1.35
N HIS A 67 -0.15 -0.58 -1.99
CA HIS A 67 -0.16 -0.05 -3.35
C HIS A 67 0.51 -1.05 -4.28
N ALA A 68 -0.30 -1.91 -4.88
CA ALA A 68 0.15 -2.99 -5.76
C ALA A 68 0.06 -2.63 -7.25
N TYR A 69 -0.54 -1.49 -7.58
CA TYR A 69 -0.79 -1.06 -8.95
C TYR A 69 -0.23 0.34 -9.22
N GLY A 70 0.28 0.53 -10.41
CA GLY A 70 0.72 1.83 -10.92
C GLY A 70 2.06 2.28 -10.37
N THR A 71 2.22 3.60 -10.23
CA THR A 71 3.51 4.23 -9.85
C THR A 71 4.01 3.86 -8.47
N LEU A 72 3.12 3.45 -7.59
CA LEU A 72 3.45 3.04 -6.23
C LEU A 72 3.55 1.51 -6.11
N GLY A 73 3.15 0.79 -7.16
CA GLY A 73 2.97 -0.64 -7.16
C GLY A 73 4.26 -1.44 -7.36
N PHE A 74 4.09 -2.74 -7.40
CA PHE A 74 5.16 -3.73 -7.57
C PHE A 74 5.03 -4.43 -8.92
N ALA A 75 6.14 -4.83 -9.51
CA ALA A 75 6.15 -5.62 -10.74
C ALA A 75 5.48 -6.98 -10.54
N ASN A 76 5.75 -7.61 -9.41
CA ASN A 76 5.11 -8.84 -8.98
C ASN A 76 4.53 -8.64 -7.57
N PRO A 77 3.24 -8.34 -7.43
CA PRO A 77 2.63 -8.17 -6.11
C PRO A 77 2.72 -9.40 -5.19
N ASP A 78 2.90 -10.62 -5.73
CA ASP A 78 3.11 -11.81 -4.91
C ASP A 78 4.38 -11.74 -4.06
N SER A 79 5.37 -10.91 -4.45
CA SER A 79 6.60 -10.70 -3.68
C SER A 79 6.33 -10.13 -2.29
N ILE A 80 5.30 -9.29 -2.15
CA ILE A 80 4.84 -8.76 -0.85
C ILE A 80 3.61 -9.50 -0.30
N GLY A 81 3.11 -10.47 -1.05
CA GLY A 81 1.96 -11.32 -0.76
C GLY A 81 2.35 -12.66 -0.17
N VAL A 82 2.08 -13.74 -0.93
CA VAL A 82 2.28 -15.13 -0.48
C VAL A 82 3.71 -15.46 -0.08
N TYR A 83 4.71 -14.75 -0.59
CA TYR A 83 6.11 -14.93 -0.17
C TYR A 83 6.45 -14.19 1.14
N GLN A 84 5.53 -13.40 1.70
CA GLN A 84 5.74 -12.67 2.96
C GLN A 84 4.64 -12.91 4.01
N GLY A 85 3.86 -13.99 3.88
CA GLY A 85 2.83 -14.35 4.86
C GLY A 85 1.45 -13.79 4.58
N VAL A 86 1.29 -12.96 3.54
CA VAL A 86 0.03 -12.29 3.20
C VAL A 86 -0.71 -13.09 2.14
N THR A 87 -1.94 -13.50 2.42
CA THR A 87 -2.76 -14.27 1.47
C THR A 87 -3.79 -13.44 0.73
N SER A 88 -4.09 -12.26 1.25
CA SER A 88 -5.02 -11.31 0.64
C SER A 88 -4.61 -9.88 0.94
N PHE A 89 -4.72 -8.99 -0.04
CA PHE A 89 -4.54 -7.57 0.19
C PHE A 89 -5.48 -6.72 -0.67
N VAL A 90 -5.63 -5.46 -0.28
CA VAL A 90 -6.42 -4.47 -1.00
C VAL A 90 -5.50 -3.38 -1.53
N GLU A 91 -5.52 -3.19 -2.85
CA GLU A 91 -4.93 -2.03 -3.51
C GLU A 91 -5.67 -0.76 -3.09
N ALA A 92 -4.99 0.15 -2.40
CA ALA A 92 -5.60 1.26 -1.69
C ALA A 92 -5.64 2.56 -2.50
N GLY A 93 -6.07 2.49 -3.73
CA GLY A 93 -6.34 3.68 -4.53
C GLY A 93 -5.28 4.03 -5.56
N GLY A 94 -4.34 3.15 -5.86
CA GLY A 94 -3.50 3.29 -7.05
C GLY A 94 -4.35 3.35 -8.31
N ALA A 95 -5.47 2.62 -8.32
CA ALA A 95 -6.47 2.66 -9.37
C ALA A 95 -7.73 3.43 -8.95
N GLY A 96 -8.24 4.25 -9.85
CA GLY A 96 -9.59 4.81 -9.79
C GLY A 96 -10.48 4.20 -10.88
N ILE A 97 -11.75 4.57 -10.90
CA ILE A 97 -12.75 3.99 -11.80
C ILE A 97 -12.36 4.04 -13.29
N GLY A 98 -11.53 5.01 -13.67
CA GLY A 98 -11.08 5.19 -15.06
C GLY A 98 -10.08 4.15 -15.55
N VAL A 99 -9.37 3.50 -14.63
CA VAL A 99 -8.28 2.54 -14.93
C VAL A 99 -8.48 1.18 -14.28
N LEU A 100 -9.66 0.93 -13.67
CA LEU A 100 -9.94 -0.36 -13.02
C LEU A 100 -9.86 -1.55 -13.96
N ASP A 101 -10.21 -1.38 -15.25
CA ASP A 101 -10.07 -2.46 -16.23
C ASP A 101 -8.60 -2.89 -16.41
N GLN A 102 -7.66 -1.92 -16.38
CA GLN A 102 -6.23 -2.19 -16.44
C GLN A 102 -5.73 -2.87 -15.15
N PHE A 103 -6.24 -2.42 -13.99
CA PHE A 103 -5.98 -3.07 -12.72
C PHE A 103 -6.46 -4.53 -12.71
N MET A 104 -7.66 -4.79 -13.21
CA MET A 104 -8.23 -6.13 -13.30
C MET A 104 -7.35 -7.10 -14.11
N ALA A 105 -6.67 -6.62 -15.13
CA ALA A 105 -5.76 -7.44 -15.95
C ALA A 105 -4.53 -7.97 -15.17
N LEU A 106 -4.19 -7.39 -14.03
CA LEU A 106 -3.13 -7.90 -13.16
C LEU A 106 -3.54 -9.19 -12.42
N LEU A 107 -4.83 -9.38 -12.18
CA LEU A 107 -5.33 -10.41 -11.27
C LEU A 107 -5.13 -11.83 -11.81
N ASP A 108 -5.11 -11.98 -13.13
CA ASP A 108 -5.12 -13.29 -13.79
C ASP A 108 -3.86 -14.14 -13.48
N ASN A 109 -2.77 -13.52 -13.05
CA ASN A 109 -1.49 -14.19 -12.80
C ASN A 109 -1.05 -14.20 -11.34
N LEU A 110 -1.85 -13.61 -10.43
CA LEU A 110 -1.47 -13.52 -9.02
C LEU A 110 -1.92 -14.74 -8.22
N LYS A 111 -1.07 -15.15 -7.29
CA LYS A 111 -1.38 -16.17 -6.27
C LYS A 111 -2.07 -15.53 -5.07
N THR A 112 -1.56 -14.39 -4.61
CA THR A 112 -2.19 -13.59 -3.55
C THR A 112 -3.51 -13.03 -4.05
N SER A 113 -4.57 -13.12 -3.23
CA SER A 113 -5.83 -12.47 -3.58
C SER A 113 -5.70 -10.96 -3.51
N LEU A 114 -5.91 -10.28 -4.62
CA LEU A 114 -5.86 -8.83 -4.72
C LEU A 114 -7.26 -8.28 -4.94
N TYR A 115 -7.66 -7.31 -4.11
CA TYR A 115 -8.94 -6.59 -4.16
C TYR A 115 -8.69 -5.11 -4.43
N ALA A 116 -9.74 -4.39 -4.83
CA ALA A 116 -9.69 -2.96 -5.10
C ALA A 116 -10.31 -2.14 -3.96
N GLY A 117 -9.53 -1.17 -3.47
CA GLY A 117 -10.01 0.00 -2.75
C GLY A 117 -9.92 1.20 -3.68
N ALA A 118 -10.91 1.33 -4.59
CA ALA A 118 -10.77 2.26 -5.70
C ALA A 118 -10.82 3.72 -5.26
N PHE A 119 -9.91 4.52 -5.78
CA PHE A 119 -9.83 5.94 -5.46
C PHE A 119 -10.96 6.72 -6.13
N ILE A 120 -11.47 7.74 -5.45
CA ILE A 120 -12.59 8.56 -5.94
C ILE A 120 -12.29 9.22 -7.29
N ARG A 121 -11.05 9.64 -7.54
CA ARG A 121 -10.64 10.20 -8.83
C ARG A 121 -10.55 9.12 -9.89
N PRO A 122 -10.97 9.39 -11.14
CA PRO A 122 -10.98 8.39 -12.21
C PRO A 122 -9.63 7.71 -12.45
N MET A 123 -8.53 8.44 -12.37
CA MET A 123 -7.17 7.93 -12.58
C MET A 123 -6.51 7.36 -11.33
N GLY A 124 -7.18 7.44 -10.17
CA GLY A 124 -6.60 7.05 -8.90
C GLY A 124 -5.41 7.92 -8.49
N LEU A 125 -4.56 7.37 -7.65
CA LEU A 125 -3.28 8.00 -7.26
C LEU A 125 -2.27 8.05 -8.42
N LEU A 126 -2.48 7.25 -9.47
CA LEU A 126 -1.69 7.27 -10.70
C LEU A 126 -1.77 8.57 -11.47
N GLY A 127 -2.86 9.26 -11.36
CA GLY A 127 -3.06 10.52 -12.05
C GLY A 127 -2.18 11.62 -11.49
N LEU A 128 -0.88 11.45 -11.49
CA LEU A 128 0.20 12.45 -11.58
C LEU A 128 0.10 13.72 -10.75
N ASN A 129 -0.93 13.92 -10.00
CA ASN A 129 -1.23 15.17 -9.37
C ASN A 129 -1.54 14.97 -7.91
N PHE A 130 -0.55 14.55 -7.12
CA PHE A 130 -0.54 14.92 -5.71
C PHE A 130 -0.60 16.46 -5.56
N ILE A 131 -0.19 17.22 -6.57
CA ILE A 131 0.00 18.67 -6.52
C ILE A 131 -1.15 19.43 -7.21
N GLU A 132 -1.68 18.92 -8.30
CA GLU A 132 -2.85 19.53 -8.92
C GLU A 132 -4.11 18.86 -8.38
N GLY A 133 -4.58 19.29 -7.22
CA GLY A 133 -5.84 18.86 -6.60
C GLY A 133 -7.07 19.03 -7.49
N ASP A 134 -7.11 18.35 -8.59
CA ASP A 134 -8.11 18.43 -9.65
C ASP A 134 -9.42 17.73 -9.34
N THR A 135 -9.58 17.26 -8.15
CA THR A 135 -10.91 16.98 -7.62
C THR A 135 -11.69 18.25 -7.28
N ARG A 136 -11.19 19.41 -7.70
CA ARG A 136 -11.91 20.69 -7.59
C ARG A 136 -13.21 20.71 -8.40
N THR A 137 -13.30 19.89 -9.43
CA THR A 137 -14.52 19.74 -10.21
C THR A 137 -15.21 18.43 -9.85
N LEU A 138 -16.22 18.52 -8.99
CA LEU A 138 -17.11 17.39 -8.68
C LEU A 138 -17.74 16.76 -9.94
N GLY A 139 -17.73 17.48 -11.07
CA GLY A 139 -18.19 17.00 -12.36
C GLY A 139 -17.32 15.92 -12.99
N ASP A 140 -16.08 15.76 -12.52
CA ASP A 140 -15.17 14.75 -13.07
C ASP A 140 -15.35 13.37 -12.44
N VAL A 141 -16.24 13.23 -11.45
CA VAL A 141 -16.54 11.94 -10.82
C VAL A 141 -17.69 11.25 -11.57
N PRO A 142 -17.43 10.22 -12.37
CA PRO A 142 -18.43 9.57 -13.20
C PRO A 142 -19.30 8.60 -12.37
N ILE A 143 -20.28 9.12 -11.63
CA ILE A 143 -21.12 8.35 -10.69
C ILE A 143 -21.79 7.15 -11.37
N THR A 144 -22.29 7.32 -12.59
CA THR A 144 -22.94 6.21 -13.33
C THR A 144 -21.96 5.07 -13.55
N ARG A 145 -20.72 5.38 -13.96
CA ARG A 145 -19.68 4.37 -14.17
C ARG A 145 -19.30 3.66 -12.88
N TRP A 146 -19.28 4.36 -11.75
CA TRP A 146 -19.09 3.76 -10.42
C TRP A 146 -20.18 2.76 -10.08
N VAL A 147 -21.44 3.15 -10.29
CA VAL A 147 -22.60 2.29 -10.01
C VAL A 147 -22.57 1.03 -10.88
N ASP A 148 -22.30 1.20 -12.19
CA ASP A 148 -22.25 0.08 -13.13
C ASP A 148 -21.09 -0.87 -12.82
N PHE A 149 -19.90 -0.34 -12.56
CA PHE A 149 -18.74 -1.14 -12.18
C PHE A 149 -18.98 -1.90 -10.86
N ALA A 150 -19.48 -1.24 -9.84
CA ALA A 150 -19.75 -1.86 -8.56
C ALA A 150 -20.79 -2.98 -8.63
N LYS A 151 -21.82 -2.84 -9.50
CA LYS A 151 -22.81 -3.90 -9.74
C LYS A 151 -22.18 -5.14 -10.39
N GLN A 152 -21.25 -4.94 -11.32
CA GLN A 152 -20.61 -6.02 -12.08
C GLN A 152 -19.49 -6.70 -11.30
N ASN A 153 -18.80 -5.96 -10.42
CA ASN A 153 -17.57 -6.39 -9.75
C ASN A 153 -17.68 -6.29 -8.22
N ARG A 154 -18.83 -6.65 -7.65
CA ARG A 154 -19.09 -6.54 -6.21
C ARG A 154 -18.07 -7.26 -5.34
N ASP A 155 -17.63 -8.44 -5.79
CA ASP A 155 -16.66 -9.27 -5.07
C ASP A 155 -15.22 -8.72 -5.11
N MET A 156 -14.96 -7.81 -6.02
CA MET A 156 -13.64 -7.19 -6.21
C MET A 156 -13.49 -5.91 -5.40
N LEU A 157 -14.51 -5.05 -5.42
CA LEU A 157 -14.47 -3.72 -4.82
C LEU A 157 -14.78 -3.80 -3.32
N ARG A 158 -13.84 -3.39 -2.46
CA ARG A 158 -13.96 -3.50 -1.01
C ARG A 158 -14.30 -2.21 -0.30
N TYR A 159 -13.80 -1.09 -0.81
CA TYR A 159 -14.10 0.24 -0.30
C TYR A 159 -13.87 1.32 -1.36
N ILE A 160 -14.36 2.51 -1.10
CA ILE A 160 -13.99 3.71 -1.86
C ILE A 160 -12.95 4.48 -1.07
N LYS A 161 -11.83 4.80 -1.72
CA LYS A 161 -10.72 5.55 -1.13
C LYS A 161 -10.81 7.03 -1.47
N CYS A 162 -10.56 7.89 -0.48
CA CYS A 162 -10.25 9.29 -0.70
C CYS A 162 -9.21 9.80 0.29
N ASN A 163 -8.62 10.95 -0.02
CA ASN A 163 -7.74 11.66 0.89
C ASN A 163 -8.50 12.83 1.53
N ALA A 164 -8.60 12.81 2.85
CA ALA A 164 -9.13 13.93 3.63
C ALA A 164 -8.03 14.97 3.87
N MET A 165 -7.53 15.55 2.78
CA MET A 165 -6.49 16.56 2.76
C MET A 165 -7.02 17.87 2.18
N GLY A 166 -6.42 19.00 2.59
CA GLY A 166 -6.88 20.34 2.23
C GLY A 166 -7.00 20.59 0.73
N ASP A 167 -6.11 19.99 -0.06
CA ASP A 167 -6.10 20.14 -1.51
C ASP A 167 -7.28 19.45 -2.19
N TYR A 168 -7.82 18.38 -1.60
CA TYR A 168 -8.99 17.70 -2.14
C TYR A 168 -10.30 18.42 -1.81
N GLY A 169 -10.30 19.23 -0.75
CA GLY A 169 -11.43 20.02 -0.31
C GLY A 169 -12.60 19.22 0.30
N PRO A 170 -13.43 19.89 1.11
CA PRO A 170 -14.53 19.24 1.82
C PRO A 170 -15.62 18.72 0.90
N GLY A 171 -15.76 19.29 -0.31
CA GLY A 171 -16.75 18.84 -1.29
C GLY A 171 -16.46 17.43 -1.79
N THR A 172 -15.20 17.13 -2.10
CA THR A 172 -14.77 15.78 -2.53
C THR A 172 -15.03 14.75 -1.44
N LEU A 173 -14.70 15.08 -0.20
CA LEU A 173 -14.92 14.20 0.94
C LEU A 173 -16.40 13.84 1.11
N LYS A 174 -17.31 14.84 1.06
CA LYS A 174 -18.76 14.63 1.14
C LYS A 174 -19.32 13.86 -0.03
N LEU A 175 -18.84 14.14 -1.25
CA LEU A 175 -19.23 13.39 -2.44
C LEU A 175 -18.84 11.92 -2.33
N THR A 176 -17.61 11.65 -1.87
CA THR A 176 -17.13 10.28 -1.72
C THR A 176 -17.95 9.53 -0.67
N LYS A 177 -18.32 10.18 0.44
CA LYS A 177 -19.20 9.59 1.45
C LYS A 177 -20.56 9.23 0.85
N GLY A 178 -21.22 10.17 0.14
CA GLY A 178 -22.50 9.90 -0.52
C GLY A 178 -22.43 8.78 -1.57
N LEU A 179 -21.32 8.69 -2.32
CA LEU A 179 -21.11 7.60 -3.27
C LEU A 179 -20.93 6.25 -2.56
N ALA A 180 -20.16 6.21 -1.47
CA ALA A 180 -19.96 5.02 -0.67
C ALA A 180 -21.31 4.48 -0.13
N GLU A 181 -22.17 5.37 0.35
CA GLU A 181 -23.52 5.02 0.80
C GLU A 181 -24.40 4.46 -0.33
N ILE A 182 -24.42 5.12 -1.51
CA ILE A 182 -25.16 4.64 -2.69
C ILE A 182 -24.71 3.22 -3.09
N LEU A 183 -23.41 2.95 -3.02
CA LEU A 183 -22.83 1.66 -3.39
C LEU A 183 -22.87 0.65 -2.26
N ASN A 184 -23.28 1.03 -1.05
CA ASN A 184 -23.20 0.24 0.16
C ASN A 184 -21.80 -0.38 0.35
N LEU A 185 -20.77 0.48 0.28
CA LEU A 185 -19.36 0.19 0.50
C LEU A 185 -18.83 1.06 1.63
N PRO A 186 -17.85 0.58 2.39
CA PRO A 186 -17.15 1.44 3.33
C PRO A 186 -16.42 2.59 2.61
N LEU A 187 -16.37 3.74 3.26
CA LEU A 187 -15.45 4.82 2.89
C LEU A 187 -14.12 4.60 3.62
N TYR A 188 -13.00 4.68 2.91
CA TYR A 188 -11.66 4.55 3.49
C TYR A 188 -10.89 5.85 3.27
N MET A 189 -10.60 6.56 4.36
CA MET A 189 -10.06 7.92 4.32
C MET A 189 -8.63 7.97 4.82
N HIS A 190 -7.76 8.53 3.99
CA HIS A 190 -6.43 8.97 4.39
C HIS A 190 -6.55 10.28 5.19
N ILE A 191 -5.86 10.38 6.32
CA ILE A 191 -5.69 11.63 7.09
C ILE A 191 -4.20 11.98 7.20
N GLY A 192 -3.89 13.27 7.42
CA GLY A 192 -2.52 13.78 7.47
C GLY A 192 -2.15 14.55 6.22
N GLU A 193 -1.80 15.82 6.40
CA GLU A 193 -1.40 16.71 5.30
C GLU A 193 0.05 16.49 4.95
N PHE A 194 0.37 16.20 3.68
CA PHE A 194 1.76 16.10 3.21
C PHE A 194 2.40 17.45 2.92
N GLN A 195 1.60 18.50 2.75
CA GLN A 195 2.12 19.82 2.43
C GLN A 195 2.52 20.58 3.69
N LEU A 196 3.78 21.04 3.70
CA LEU A 196 4.34 21.88 4.75
C LEU A 196 3.75 23.30 4.79
N GLN A 197 3.07 23.73 3.72
CA GLN A 197 2.46 25.05 3.62
C GLN A 197 1.01 24.97 4.09
N ASN A 198 0.67 25.82 5.07
CA ASN A 198 -0.65 26.00 5.67
C ASN A 198 -1.79 25.62 4.72
N PRO A 199 -2.38 24.42 4.84
CA PRO A 199 -3.53 24.09 4.02
C PRO A 199 -4.67 25.05 4.38
N LYS A 200 -5.40 25.51 3.39
CA LYS A 200 -6.56 26.40 3.62
C LYS A 200 -7.60 25.77 4.56
N HIS A 201 -7.60 24.43 4.64
CA HIS A 201 -8.50 23.66 5.49
C HIS A 201 -7.83 22.37 5.95
N LEU A 202 -7.85 22.10 7.24
CA LEU A 202 -7.54 20.78 7.79
C LEU A 202 -8.80 19.92 7.69
N LEU A 203 -8.77 18.86 6.88
CA LEU A 203 -9.94 18.01 6.67
C LEU A 203 -10.01 16.79 7.60
N ALA A 204 -8.96 16.46 8.33
CA ALA A 204 -9.00 15.34 9.27
C ALA A 204 -10.15 15.43 10.30
N PRO A 205 -10.43 16.59 10.95
CA PRO A 205 -11.59 16.71 11.84
C PRO A 205 -12.93 16.48 11.13
N GLU A 206 -13.06 16.89 9.87
CA GLU A 206 -14.29 16.66 9.09
C GLU A 206 -14.43 15.18 8.72
N ALA A 207 -13.32 14.49 8.36
CA ALA A 207 -13.32 13.06 8.13
C ALA A 207 -13.87 12.29 9.34
N PHE A 208 -13.39 12.62 10.56
CA PHE A 208 -13.91 12.02 11.77
C PHE A 208 -15.39 12.32 12.02
N ARG A 209 -15.89 13.50 11.63
CA ARG A 209 -17.32 13.86 11.81
C ARG A 209 -18.23 13.12 10.87
N ILE A 210 -17.85 12.96 9.59
CA ILE A 210 -18.72 12.35 8.58
C ILE A 210 -18.63 10.83 8.56
N ALA A 211 -17.57 10.25 9.12
CA ALA A 211 -17.42 8.80 9.19
C ALA A 211 -18.49 8.18 10.09
N GLU A 212 -19.06 7.08 9.62
CA GLU A 212 -20.06 6.27 10.32
C GLU A 212 -19.53 4.87 10.65
N ALA A 213 -20.34 4.07 11.34
CA ALA A 213 -19.98 2.71 11.65
C ALA A 213 -19.60 1.90 10.40
N GLY A 214 -18.41 1.30 10.40
CA GLY A 214 -17.88 0.54 9.27
C GLY A 214 -17.05 1.35 8.27
N ASP A 215 -17.14 2.69 8.27
CA ASP A 215 -16.15 3.51 7.57
C ASP A 215 -14.78 3.39 8.24
N MET A 216 -13.74 3.60 7.46
CA MET A 216 -12.35 3.41 7.90
C MET A 216 -11.56 4.72 7.78
N ILE A 217 -10.74 5.00 8.78
CA ILE A 217 -9.77 6.11 8.77
C ILE A 217 -8.38 5.51 8.97
N THR A 218 -7.49 5.74 8.01
CA THR A 218 -6.12 5.21 8.02
C THR A 218 -5.10 6.28 8.39
N HIS A 219 -3.88 5.83 8.73
CA HIS A 219 -2.76 6.64 9.16
C HIS A 219 -2.96 7.24 10.55
N LEU A 220 -3.49 6.42 11.45
CA LEU A 220 -3.87 6.84 12.79
C LEU A 220 -2.74 7.55 13.56
N TYR A 221 -1.48 7.17 13.30
CA TYR A 221 -0.33 7.67 14.07
C TYR A 221 0.63 8.54 13.27
N HIS A 222 0.13 9.21 12.21
CA HIS A 222 0.99 10.12 11.45
C HIS A 222 1.45 11.32 12.28
N GLY A 223 2.64 11.84 11.96
CA GLY A 223 3.22 13.03 12.60
C GLY A 223 2.94 14.35 11.87
N ASN A 224 2.19 14.31 10.75
CA ASN A 224 1.89 15.45 9.89
C ASN A 224 0.79 16.34 10.49
N LEU A 225 0.48 17.49 9.86
CA LEU A 225 -0.64 18.33 10.27
C LEU A 225 -1.98 17.55 10.22
N GLY A 226 -2.88 17.84 11.15
CA GLY A 226 -4.15 17.12 11.25
C GLY A 226 -4.09 15.82 12.06
N GLN A 227 -3.14 15.73 12.99
CA GLN A 227 -2.97 14.59 13.91
C GLN A 227 -4.23 14.31 14.73
N VAL A 228 -4.31 13.08 15.23
CA VAL A 228 -5.39 12.63 16.15
C VAL A 228 -5.22 13.14 17.59
N ILE A 229 -4.11 13.81 17.87
CA ILE A 229 -3.78 14.40 19.18
C ILE A 229 -3.58 15.91 19.07
N ASP A 230 -3.83 16.62 20.16
CA ASP A 230 -3.53 18.05 20.28
C ASP A 230 -2.04 18.32 20.62
N ASP A 231 -1.68 19.60 20.72
CA ASP A 231 -0.31 20.03 21.08
C ASP A 231 0.15 19.55 22.46
N LYS A 232 -0.78 19.15 23.33
CA LYS A 232 -0.50 18.56 24.66
C LYS A 232 -0.42 17.04 24.60
N GLY A 233 -0.56 16.45 23.41
CA GLY A 233 -0.56 15.01 23.18
C GLY A 233 -1.86 14.31 23.59
N LYS A 234 -2.96 15.05 23.82
CA LYS A 234 -4.26 14.46 24.13
C LYS A 234 -5.02 14.10 22.88
N VAL A 235 -5.63 12.92 22.88
CA VAL A 235 -6.53 12.48 21.80
C VAL A 235 -7.69 13.46 21.66
N LEU A 236 -7.94 13.90 20.44
CA LEU A 236 -8.99 14.88 20.13
C LEU A 236 -10.39 14.31 20.41
N PRO A 237 -11.31 15.10 20.97
CA PRO A 237 -12.68 14.65 21.24
C PRO A 237 -13.39 14.08 20.01
N VAL A 238 -13.19 14.67 18.82
CA VAL A 238 -13.81 14.21 17.58
C VAL A 238 -13.35 12.80 17.18
N VAL A 239 -12.11 12.41 17.52
CA VAL A 239 -11.58 11.06 17.31
C VAL A 239 -12.31 10.07 18.22
N ARG A 240 -12.47 10.40 19.50
CA ARG A 240 -13.20 9.57 20.46
C ARG A 240 -14.69 9.43 20.12
N GLU A 241 -15.28 10.46 19.55
CA GLU A 241 -16.66 10.41 19.07
C GLU A 241 -16.80 9.48 17.87
N ALA A 242 -15.86 9.53 16.93
CA ALA A 242 -15.82 8.61 15.78
C ALA A 242 -15.63 7.15 16.24
N GLU A 243 -14.70 6.90 17.18
CA GLU A 243 -14.49 5.58 17.77
C GLU A 243 -15.78 5.01 18.38
N ARG A 244 -16.50 5.81 19.20
CA ARG A 244 -17.78 5.40 19.79
C ARG A 244 -18.90 5.13 18.78
N ARG A 245 -18.87 5.78 17.62
CA ARG A 245 -19.80 5.50 16.50
C ARG A 245 -19.48 4.21 15.76
N GLY A 246 -18.33 3.59 16.03
CA GLY A 246 -17.91 2.35 15.35
C GLY A 246 -17.12 2.59 14.06
N VAL A 247 -16.51 3.75 13.92
CA VAL A 247 -15.53 4.01 12.86
C VAL A 247 -14.30 3.13 13.10
N ILE A 248 -13.82 2.48 12.06
CA ILE A 248 -12.67 1.59 12.10
C ILE A 248 -11.41 2.44 11.93
N PHE A 249 -10.51 2.38 12.90
CA PHE A 249 -9.20 3.01 12.78
C PHE A 249 -8.19 2.00 12.29
N ASP A 250 -7.49 2.36 11.23
CA ASP A 250 -6.46 1.56 10.62
C ASP A 250 -5.08 2.18 10.82
N LEU A 251 -4.06 1.34 11.02
CA LEU A 251 -2.70 1.82 11.23
C LEU A 251 -2.16 2.54 10.00
N GLY A 252 -2.17 1.88 8.84
CA GLY A 252 -1.64 2.43 7.59
C GLY A 252 -0.23 2.97 7.75
N PHE A 253 0.75 2.12 8.09
CA PHE A 253 2.08 2.55 8.53
C PHE A 253 2.75 3.49 7.51
N GLY A 254 2.83 3.07 6.23
CA GLY A 254 3.29 3.86 5.09
C GLY A 254 4.72 4.39 5.19
N GLY A 255 5.08 5.22 4.20
CA GLY A 255 6.37 5.91 4.18
C GLY A 255 6.41 7.23 4.95
N TYR A 256 5.22 7.80 5.27
CA TYR A 256 5.09 9.14 5.89
C TYR A 256 4.09 9.20 7.04
N ASN A 257 3.53 8.05 7.44
CA ASN A 257 2.27 8.03 8.18
C ASN A 257 2.38 7.37 9.55
N PHE A 258 3.60 7.12 10.02
CA PHE A 258 3.82 6.55 11.34
C PHE A 258 4.91 7.31 12.11
N SER A 259 4.55 7.81 13.30
CA SER A 259 5.45 8.44 14.26
C SER A 259 5.40 7.69 15.59
N TRP A 260 6.56 7.27 16.09
CA TRP A 260 6.66 6.65 17.41
C TRP A 260 6.08 7.55 18.49
N ASP A 261 6.38 8.84 18.45
CA ASP A 261 5.93 9.79 19.48
C ASP A 261 4.41 9.93 19.51
N VAL A 262 3.74 9.90 18.36
CA VAL A 262 2.28 9.94 18.27
C VAL A 262 1.70 8.61 18.72
N ALA A 263 2.24 7.49 18.26
CA ALA A 263 1.79 6.16 18.61
C ALA A 263 1.87 5.90 20.11
N GLU A 264 3.01 6.19 20.74
CA GLU A 264 3.21 6.03 22.18
C GLU A 264 2.19 6.85 23.01
N LYS A 265 1.93 8.11 22.61
CA LYS A 265 0.91 8.95 23.25
C LYS A 265 -0.51 8.42 23.07
N CYS A 266 -0.81 7.88 21.90
CA CYS A 266 -2.11 7.27 21.61
C CYS A 266 -2.31 5.98 22.41
N PHE A 267 -1.32 5.11 22.45
CA PHE A 267 -1.34 3.88 23.24
C PHE A 267 -1.54 4.16 24.74
N ALA A 268 -0.84 5.17 25.30
CA ALA A 268 -1.01 5.59 26.68
C ALA A 268 -2.43 6.08 27.02
N GLN A 269 -3.26 6.30 26.02
CA GLN A 269 -4.65 6.76 26.15
C GLN A 269 -5.64 5.74 25.56
N ASP A 270 -5.24 4.49 25.36
CA ASP A 270 -6.07 3.42 24.80
C ASP A 270 -6.68 3.77 23.43
N LEU A 271 -6.01 4.58 22.61
CA LEU A 271 -6.35 4.74 21.21
C LEU A 271 -5.51 3.74 20.38
N ILE A 272 -6.08 2.57 20.18
CA ILE A 272 -5.44 1.42 19.52
C ILE A 272 -6.08 1.19 18.14
N PRO A 273 -5.32 0.93 17.06
CA PRO A 273 -5.91 0.67 15.75
C PRO A 273 -6.72 -0.63 15.77
N HIS A 274 -7.84 -0.65 15.06
CA HIS A 274 -8.67 -1.84 14.91
C HIS A 274 -8.06 -2.84 13.91
N THR A 275 -7.34 -2.31 12.91
CA THR A 275 -6.63 -3.08 11.88
C THR A 275 -5.18 -2.61 11.78
N ILE A 276 -4.31 -3.54 11.39
CA ILE A 276 -2.91 -3.26 11.09
C ILE A 276 -2.72 -3.47 9.60
N SER A 277 -2.35 -2.42 8.89
CA SER A 277 -2.02 -2.46 7.47
C SER A 277 -0.68 -1.81 7.21
N SER A 278 -0.03 -2.19 6.12
CA SER A 278 1.33 -1.76 5.86
C SER A 278 1.44 -0.44 5.12
N ASP A 279 0.52 -0.14 4.23
CA ASP A 279 0.68 0.90 3.21
C ASP A 279 2.02 0.72 2.46
N LEU A 280 2.32 -0.56 2.12
CA LEU A 280 3.50 -0.91 1.36
C LEU A 280 3.42 -0.30 -0.03
N GLN A 281 4.52 0.33 -0.38
CA GLN A 281 4.74 0.96 -1.66
C GLN A 281 6.17 0.60 -2.07
N GLN A 282 6.43 0.62 -3.34
CA GLN A 282 7.72 0.25 -3.87
C GLN A 282 8.90 0.97 -3.21
N PHE A 283 8.77 2.28 -2.92
CA PHE A 283 9.87 3.05 -2.34
C PHE A 283 9.95 2.99 -0.82
N ASN A 284 9.02 2.34 -0.12
CA ASN A 284 9.10 2.16 1.33
C ASN A 284 9.38 0.71 1.76
N ILE A 285 9.57 -0.20 0.79
CA ILE A 285 9.86 -1.61 1.07
C ILE A 285 11.24 -1.84 1.69
N VAL A 286 12.21 -0.98 1.40
CA VAL A 286 13.52 -1.03 2.06
C VAL A 286 13.45 -0.40 3.44
N ARG A 287 12.83 0.78 3.54
CA ARG A 287 12.53 1.54 4.76
C ARG A 287 11.35 2.49 4.52
N PRO A 288 10.57 2.80 5.55
CA PRO A 288 10.58 2.24 6.91
C PRO A 288 9.72 0.99 7.05
N VAL A 289 8.87 0.67 6.05
CA VAL A 289 7.81 -0.35 6.17
C VAL A 289 8.36 -1.77 6.11
N LYS A 290 9.18 -2.07 5.11
CA LYS A 290 9.79 -3.37 4.81
C LYS A 290 8.79 -4.48 4.46
N SER A 291 7.85 -4.77 5.35
CA SER A 291 6.84 -5.82 5.21
C SER A 291 5.71 -5.62 6.21
N LEU A 292 4.56 -6.28 5.99
CA LEU A 292 3.51 -6.34 7.02
C LEU A 292 4.04 -6.96 8.32
N ALA A 293 4.89 -7.98 8.26
CA ALA A 293 5.51 -8.60 9.43
C ALA A 293 6.35 -7.62 10.26
N ASN A 294 7.08 -6.70 9.60
CA ASN A 294 7.83 -5.65 10.30
C ASN A 294 6.89 -4.65 10.98
N VAL A 295 5.79 -4.27 10.32
CA VAL A 295 4.75 -3.42 10.92
C VAL A 295 4.08 -4.09 12.11
N MET A 296 3.76 -5.38 12.01
CA MET A 296 3.25 -6.18 13.13
C MET A 296 4.24 -6.21 14.31
N SER A 297 5.54 -6.31 14.03
CA SER A 297 6.61 -6.27 15.05
C SER A 297 6.67 -4.90 15.74
N ALA A 298 6.43 -3.81 15.03
CA ALA A 298 6.31 -2.47 15.63
C ALA A 298 5.15 -2.40 16.62
N MET A 299 4.04 -3.07 16.34
CA MET A 299 2.88 -3.10 17.25
C MET A 299 3.15 -3.95 18.50
N LEU A 300 3.94 -5.03 18.40
CA LEU A 300 4.45 -5.76 19.59
C LEU A 300 5.31 -4.84 20.47
N GLN A 301 6.16 -4.01 19.86
CA GLN A 301 7.01 -3.05 20.58
C GLN A 301 6.19 -1.97 21.30
N LEU A 302 5.03 -1.58 20.78
CA LEU A 302 4.09 -0.67 21.42
C LEU A 302 3.29 -1.32 22.57
N GLY A 303 3.38 -2.65 22.76
CA GLY A 303 2.78 -3.36 23.86
C GLY A 303 1.56 -4.22 23.53
N LEU A 304 1.19 -4.37 22.23
CA LEU A 304 0.20 -5.38 21.88
C LEU A 304 0.76 -6.79 22.12
N THR A 305 -0.09 -7.69 22.57
CA THR A 305 0.25 -9.11 22.64
C THR A 305 0.22 -9.73 21.24
N LEU A 306 0.91 -10.86 21.06
CA LEU A 306 0.91 -11.57 19.78
C LEU A 306 -0.52 -11.93 19.30
N PRO A 307 -1.40 -12.49 20.13
CA PRO A 307 -2.80 -12.72 19.72
C PRO A 307 -3.54 -11.46 19.26
N GLN A 308 -3.30 -10.31 19.93
CA GLN A 308 -3.92 -9.05 19.56
C GLN A 308 -3.40 -8.52 18.21
N VAL A 309 -2.11 -8.72 17.90
CA VAL A 309 -1.54 -8.35 16.59
C VAL A 309 -2.11 -9.24 15.50
N ILE A 310 -2.14 -10.57 15.70
CA ILE A 310 -2.68 -11.54 14.73
C ILE A 310 -4.16 -11.27 14.46
N GLU A 311 -4.94 -10.99 15.50
CA GLU A 311 -6.36 -10.65 15.34
C GLU A 311 -6.57 -9.48 14.38
N ARG A 312 -5.69 -8.47 14.41
CA ARG A 312 -5.81 -7.23 13.60
C ARG A 312 -5.43 -7.40 12.15
N VAL A 313 -4.59 -8.37 11.83
CA VAL A 313 -4.21 -8.72 10.45
C VAL A 313 -4.97 -9.94 9.91
N THR A 314 -5.90 -10.49 10.69
CA THR A 314 -6.75 -11.63 10.26
C THR A 314 -8.23 -11.28 10.40
N ARG A 315 -8.86 -11.63 11.51
CA ARG A 315 -10.31 -11.43 11.76
C ARG A 315 -10.76 -10.00 11.53
N ASN A 316 -10.07 -9.04 12.15
CA ASN A 316 -10.49 -7.63 12.10
C ASN A 316 -10.30 -7.06 10.68
N ALA A 317 -9.18 -7.36 10.04
CA ALA A 317 -8.92 -6.95 8.66
C ALA A 317 -9.97 -7.54 7.69
N ALA A 318 -10.22 -8.85 7.78
CA ALA A 318 -11.24 -9.50 6.96
C ALA A 318 -12.65 -8.93 7.19
N LYS A 319 -13.00 -8.62 8.45
CA LYS A 319 -14.28 -8.00 8.81
C LYS A 319 -14.41 -6.59 8.22
N ALA A 320 -13.37 -5.78 8.34
CA ALA A 320 -13.37 -4.39 7.85
C ALA A 320 -13.65 -4.27 6.36
N ILE A 321 -13.24 -5.27 5.57
CA ILE A 321 -13.43 -5.31 4.11
C ILE A 321 -14.48 -6.33 3.66
N SER A 322 -15.33 -6.82 4.56
CA SER A 322 -16.39 -7.78 4.26
C SER A 322 -15.89 -9.05 3.54
N LEU A 323 -14.83 -9.67 4.08
CA LEU A 323 -14.18 -10.86 3.51
C LEU A 323 -14.24 -12.08 4.44
N THR A 324 -15.13 -12.08 5.43
CA THR A 324 -15.23 -13.11 6.48
C THR A 324 -15.76 -14.46 5.97
N ASP A 325 -16.31 -14.51 4.77
CA ASP A 325 -16.75 -15.71 4.08
C ASP A 325 -15.60 -16.53 3.48
N ARG A 326 -14.39 -15.97 3.40
CA ARG A 326 -13.23 -16.61 2.77
C ARG A 326 -11.87 -16.36 3.43
N ALA A 327 -11.75 -15.43 4.36
CA ALA A 327 -10.48 -15.07 5.02
C ALA A 327 -10.68 -14.73 6.51
N GLY A 328 -9.57 -14.62 7.25
CA GLY A 328 -9.53 -14.14 8.63
C GLY A 328 -9.77 -15.21 9.71
N THR A 329 -10.02 -16.46 9.34
CA THR A 329 -10.22 -17.58 10.26
C THR A 329 -9.87 -18.92 9.60
N LEU A 330 -9.55 -19.93 10.42
CA LEU A 330 -9.32 -21.33 10.01
C LEU A 330 -10.59 -22.19 10.13
N ARG A 331 -11.75 -21.59 10.01
CA ARG A 331 -13.03 -22.32 10.10
C ARG A 331 -13.13 -23.39 9.00
N PRO A 332 -13.53 -24.64 9.34
CA PRO A 332 -13.72 -25.70 8.36
C PRO A 332 -14.59 -25.28 7.17
N GLY A 333 -14.19 -25.71 5.98
CA GLY A 333 -14.84 -25.40 4.70
C GLY A 333 -14.32 -24.13 4.00
N LEU A 334 -13.61 -23.25 4.69
CA LEU A 334 -12.97 -22.08 4.08
C LEU A 334 -11.68 -22.46 3.33
N PRO A 335 -11.22 -21.62 2.41
CA PRO A 335 -9.92 -21.80 1.77
C PRO A 335 -8.80 -22.01 2.79
N ALA A 336 -7.86 -22.90 2.49
CA ALA A 336 -6.68 -23.11 3.32
C ALA A 336 -5.65 -22.00 3.07
N ASP A 337 -6.02 -20.78 3.48
CA ASP A 337 -5.18 -19.61 3.54
C ASP A 337 -4.59 -19.54 4.94
N ILE A 338 -3.29 -19.88 5.06
CA ILE A 338 -2.62 -20.10 6.34
C ILE A 338 -1.23 -19.44 6.31
N THR A 339 -0.83 -18.81 7.41
CA THR A 339 0.53 -18.35 7.61
C THR A 339 1.17 -19.08 8.80
N VAL A 340 2.30 -19.74 8.53
CA VAL A 340 3.19 -20.30 9.54
C VAL A 340 4.35 -19.32 9.74
N PHE A 341 4.62 -18.96 10.98
CA PHE A 341 5.62 -17.95 11.32
C PHE A 341 6.27 -18.24 12.67
N ARG A 342 7.38 -17.57 12.93
CA ARG A 342 8.03 -17.56 14.24
C ARG A 342 8.12 -16.16 14.80
N VAL A 343 8.36 -16.07 16.09
CA VAL A 343 8.70 -14.81 16.78
C VAL A 343 10.10 -14.94 17.30
N ASP A 344 11.03 -14.25 16.66
CA ASP A 344 12.42 -14.24 17.05
C ASP A 344 12.66 -13.22 18.16
N THR A 345 13.45 -13.58 19.15
CA THR A 345 13.89 -12.68 20.22
C THR A 345 15.31 -12.21 19.94
N GLY A 346 15.56 -10.91 20.03
CA GLY A 346 16.87 -10.33 19.73
C GLY A 346 16.88 -8.81 19.93
N ASN A 347 17.88 -8.16 19.35
CA ASN A 347 17.98 -6.72 19.33
C ASN A 347 17.71 -6.24 17.88
N TYR A 348 16.49 -5.86 17.61
CA TYR A 348 16.07 -5.34 16.33
C TYR A 348 15.91 -3.82 16.40
N GLU A 349 15.97 -3.16 15.25
CA GLU A 349 15.70 -1.74 15.15
C GLU A 349 14.58 -1.51 14.13
N ILE A 350 13.57 -0.77 14.55
CA ILE A 350 12.44 -0.39 13.70
C ILE A 350 12.40 1.13 13.61
N SER A 351 12.49 1.64 12.37
CA SER A 351 12.39 3.07 12.06
C SER A 351 10.92 3.48 11.97
N ASP A 352 10.61 4.69 12.43
CA ASP A 352 9.41 5.37 11.98
C ASP A 352 9.65 6.12 10.66
N CYS A 353 8.62 6.82 10.19
CA CYS A 353 8.69 7.58 8.95
C CYS A 353 9.46 8.91 9.07
N TYR A 354 9.90 9.26 10.28
CA TYR A 354 10.63 10.48 10.62
C TYR A 354 12.07 10.16 11.09
N THR A 355 12.60 9.03 10.63
CA THR A 355 13.96 8.53 10.94
C THR A 355 14.23 8.18 12.40
N LYS A 356 13.20 8.17 13.26
CA LYS A 356 13.35 7.83 14.67
C LYS A 356 13.35 6.32 14.84
N MET A 357 14.42 5.81 15.44
CA MET A 357 14.58 4.38 15.69
C MET A 357 14.04 3.98 17.06
N ARG A 358 13.46 2.79 17.14
CA ARG A 358 13.15 2.09 18.40
C ARG A 358 13.75 0.71 18.40
N LYS A 359 14.35 0.34 19.53
CA LYS A 359 14.79 -1.04 19.76
C LYS A 359 13.57 -1.91 19.99
N ALA A 360 13.51 -3.03 19.30
CA ALA A 360 12.49 -4.05 19.45
C ALA A 360 13.15 -5.37 19.90
N GLU A 361 12.56 -5.99 20.91
CA GLU A 361 13.06 -7.28 21.42
C GLU A 361 12.51 -8.48 20.65
N LYS A 362 11.45 -8.27 19.87
CA LYS A 362 10.76 -9.33 19.14
C LYS A 362 10.55 -8.93 17.69
N GLN A 363 10.71 -9.92 16.81
CA GLN A 363 10.44 -9.79 15.39
C GLN A 363 9.57 -10.95 14.90
N ILE A 364 8.50 -10.65 14.20
CA ILE A 364 7.66 -11.64 13.53
C ILE A 364 8.30 -11.97 12.19
N VAL A 365 8.51 -13.26 11.93
CA VAL A 365 9.14 -13.75 10.69
C VAL A 365 8.26 -14.81 10.06
N PRO A 366 7.64 -14.57 8.90
CA PRO A 366 6.90 -15.58 8.16
C PRO A 366 7.86 -16.69 7.69
N LEU A 367 7.38 -17.92 7.62
CA LEU A 367 8.16 -19.09 7.21
C LEU A 367 7.52 -19.77 6.00
N ILE A 368 6.21 -20.00 6.06
CA ILE A 368 5.44 -20.69 5.02
C ILE A 368 4.08 -20.02 4.92
N THR A 369 3.65 -19.77 3.72
CA THR A 369 2.27 -19.36 3.41
C THR A 369 1.59 -20.48 2.66
N PHE A 370 0.37 -20.77 3.01
CA PHE A 370 -0.51 -21.60 2.18
C PHE A 370 -1.62 -20.72 1.62
N LYS A 371 -1.79 -20.80 0.32
CA LYS A 371 -2.88 -20.10 -0.39
C LYS A 371 -3.74 -21.10 -1.12
N ASN A 372 -5.01 -21.23 -0.72
CA ASN A 372 -5.89 -22.31 -1.20
C ASN A 372 -5.23 -23.70 -1.06
N GLY A 373 -4.41 -23.92 -0.03
CA GLY A 373 -3.65 -25.14 0.20
C GLY A 373 -2.35 -25.29 -0.62
N GLU A 374 -2.07 -24.42 -1.58
CA GLU A 374 -0.77 -24.34 -2.27
C GLU A 374 0.28 -23.72 -1.36
N ARG A 375 1.47 -24.35 -1.25
CA ARG A 375 2.55 -23.92 -0.37
C ARG A 375 3.48 -22.93 -1.04
N PHE A 376 3.84 -21.89 -0.33
CA PHE A 376 4.85 -20.89 -0.68
C PHE A 376 5.81 -20.75 0.50
N ASP A 377 7.08 -21.04 0.29
CA ASP A 377 8.11 -20.78 1.30
C ASP A 377 8.41 -19.28 1.31
N ALA A 378 8.51 -18.69 2.51
CA ALA A 378 8.69 -17.27 2.65
C ALA A 378 10.07 -16.83 2.14
N ASP A 379 10.10 -15.76 1.38
CA ASP A 379 11.33 -15.12 0.91
C ASP A 379 11.24 -13.62 1.18
N MET A 380 11.85 -13.20 2.28
CA MET A 380 11.88 -11.80 2.72
C MET A 380 12.84 -10.94 1.90
N THR A 381 13.62 -11.53 0.99
CA THR A 381 14.49 -10.80 0.05
C THR A 381 13.74 -10.42 -1.21
N MET A 382 12.68 -11.14 -1.57
CA MET A 382 11.78 -10.75 -2.65
C MET A 382 11.14 -9.39 -2.33
N GLY A 383 11.23 -8.46 -3.23
CA GLY A 383 10.78 -7.08 -3.04
C GLY A 383 11.93 -6.11 -2.76
N GLY A 384 12.98 -6.51 -2.03
CA GLY A 384 14.18 -5.69 -1.83
C GLY A 384 15.01 -5.55 -3.10
N ASP A 385 15.22 -6.64 -3.83
CA ASP A 385 15.91 -6.63 -5.13
C ASP A 385 15.05 -6.01 -6.23
N GLU A 386 13.74 -6.08 -6.13
CA GLU A 386 12.82 -5.43 -7.05
C GLU A 386 12.83 -3.90 -6.93
N SER A 387 13.29 -3.32 -5.83
CA SER A 387 13.47 -1.87 -5.70
C SER A 387 14.50 -1.33 -6.70
N ASN A 388 15.48 -2.14 -7.09
CA ASN A 388 16.44 -1.84 -8.16
C ASN A 388 15.91 -2.23 -9.55
N TRP A 389 15.03 -3.24 -9.65
CA TRP A 389 14.46 -3.71 -10.91
C TRP A 389 13.50 -2.70 -11.53
N PHE A 390 12.85 -1.93 -10.70
CA PHE A 390 11.77 -1.03 -11.10
C PHE A 390 12.22 0.17 -11.93
N LEU A 391 13.44 0.62 -11.74
CA LEU A 391 14.07 1.66 -12.52
C LEU A 391 15.32 1.09 -13.18
N GLN A 392 15.14 0.27 -14.22
CA GLN A 392 16.24 0.00 -15.11
C GLN A 392 16.53 1.26 -15.90
N ILE A 393 17.33 2.12 -15.27
CA ILE A 393 17.87 3.30 -15.93
C ILE A 393 18.81 2.79 -17.04
N ALA A 394 18.52 3.20 -18.25
CA ALA A 394 19.41 2.94 -19.38
C ALA A 394 20.66 3.84 -19.26
N GLU A 395 21.62 3.46 -18.41
CA GLU A 395 22.83 4.27 -18.17
C GLU A 395 23.75 4.28 -19.38
N ASP A 396 23.92 3.13 -20.01
CA ASP A 396 24.91 2.93 -21.11
C ASP A 396 24.40 3.34 -22.48
N HIS A 397 23.10 3.57 -22.65
CA HIS A 397 22.50 3.91 -23.94
C HIS A 397 21.33 4.88 -23.77
N VAL A 398 20.90 5.47 -24.89
CA VAL A 398 19.64 6.24 -24.93
C VAL A 398 18.54 5.29 -25.38
N PRO A 399 17.43 5.18 -24.60
CA PRO A 399 16.31 4.35 -24.96
C PRO A 399 15.80 4.57 -26.37
N THR A 400 15.43 3.47 -27.06
CA THR A 400 14.95 3.53 -28.44
C THR A 400 13.72 4.43 -28.60
N ALA A 401 12.83 4.41 -27.62
CA ALA A 401 11.62 5.25 -27.58
C ALA A 401 11.93 6.76 -27.60
N ALA A 402 13.13 7.20 -27.19
CA ALA A 402 13.56 8.59 -27.31
C ALA A 402 13.67 9.04 -28.77
N GLY A 403 13.87 8.12 -29.72
CA GLY A 403 13.87 8.40 -31.15
C GLY A 403 12.54 8.91 -31.68
N GLU A 404 11.43 8.49 -31.09
CA GLU A 404 10.06 8.81 -31.49
C GLU A 404 9.55 10.18 -30.98
N LEU A 405 10.33 10.88 -30.15
CA LEU A 405 9.90 12.14 -29.57
C LEU A 405 9.74 13.24 -30.63
N SER A 406 8.65 13.99 -30.54
CA SER A 406 8.36 15.15 -31.37
C SER A 406 9.36 16.31 -31.10
N GLU A 407 9.49 17.22 -32.03
CA GLU A 407 10.31 18.44 -31.84
C GLU A 407 9.90 19.24 -30.61
N ARG A 408 8.60 19.34 -30.36
CA ARG A 408 8.05 20.04 -29.20
C ARG A 408 8.46 19.37 -27.88
N GLN A 409 8.45 18.05 -27.82
CA GLN A 409 8.91 17.28 -26.66
C GLN A 409 10.41 17.46 -26.44
N ARG A 410 11.20 17.49 -27.50
CA ARG A 410 12.66 17.73 -27.42
C ARG A 410 12.98 19.13 -26.93
N THR A 411 12.27 20.15 -27.43
CA THR A 411 12.43 21.54 -26.96
C THR A 411 12.07 21.65 -25.48
N PHE A 412 11.01 20.96 -25.05
CA PHE A 412 10.63 20.85 -23.63
C PHE A 412 11.75 20.22 -22.79
N LEU A 413 12.35 19.10 -23.22
CA LEU A 413 13.44 18.45 -22.47
C LEU A 413 14.65 19.38 -22.30
N ASN A 414 15.02 20.18 -23.31
CA ASN A 414 16.10 21.15 -23.20
C ASN A 414 15.78 22.26 -22.18
N SER A 415 14.55 22.76 -22.19
CA SER A 415 14.10 23.77 -21.23
C SER A 415 14.02 23.19 -19.81
N LEU A 416 13.58 21.92 -19.68
CA LEU A 416 13.56 21.23 -18.40
C LEU A 416 14.99 21.06 -17.84
N ALA A 417 15.94 20.60 -18.65
CA ALA A 417 17.34 20.50 -18.24
C ALA A 417 17.93 21.85 -17.82
N THR A 418 17.52 22.94 -18.49
CA THR A 418 17.95 24.29 -18.13
C THR A 418 17.36 24.73 -16.78
N ALA A 419 16.07 24.50 -16.56
CA ALA A 419 15.42 24.80 -15.28
C ALA A 419 16.04 23.98 -14.14
N LEU A 420 16.19 22.67 -14.31
CA LEU A 420 16.80 21.78 -13.32
C LEU A 420 18.26 22.13 -12.98
N SER A 421 18.97 22.81 -13.85
CA SER A 421 20.36 23.27 -13.56
C SER A 421 20.41 24.46 -12.60
N SER A 422 19.28 25.08 -12.25
CA SER A 422 19.22 26.18 -11.27
C SER A 422 19.11 25.68 -9.80
N THR A 423 18.93 24.40 -9.58
CA THR A 423 18.93 23.78 -8.25
C THR A 423 19.94 22.64 -8.20
N THR A 424 20.19 22.13 -7.01
CA THR A 424 21.07 20.97 -6.79
C THR A 424 20.34 19.90 -6.01
N TRP A 425 20.65 18.65 -6.29
CA TRP A 425 20.23 17.50 -5.48
C TRP A 425 21.32 16.44 -5.42
N GLU A 426 21.33 15.68 -4.35
CA GLU A 426 22.16 14.49 -4.20
C GLU A 426 21.32 13.26 -4.53
N VAL A 427 21.96 12.20 -5.02
CA VAL A 427 21.29 10.92 -5.25
C VAL A 427 20.80 10.38 -3.94
N THR A 428 19.51 10.14 -3.87
CA THR A 428 18.91 9.51 -2.71
C THR A 428 18.80 8.01 -2.93
N SER A 429 19.30 7.24 -1.97
CA SER A 429 19.09 5.79 -1.96
C SER A 429 17.61 5.48 -1.77
N ALA A 430 17.21 4.27 -2.13
CA ALA A 430 15.86 3.78 -1.79
C ALA A 430 15.55 3.85 -0.28
N GLU A 431 16.60 3.94 0.55
CA GLU A 431 16.49 4.03 2.01
C GLU A 431 16.24 5.45 2.53
N HIS A 432 16.61 6.49 1.75
CA HIS A 432 16.51 7.89 2.14
C HIS A 432 16.08 8.72 0.94
N LEU A 433 14.79 8.66 0.63
CA LEU A 433 14.24 9.46 -0.46
C LEU A 433 14.03 10.90 0.03
N ASP A 434 14.73 11.86 -0.59
CA ASP A 434 14.49 13.28 -0.34
C ASP A 434 13.20 13.72 -1.04
N ILE A 435 12.10 13.65 -0.30
CA ILE A 435 10.77 13.96 -0.83
C ILE A 435 10.58 15.46 -1.04
N GLU A 436 11.14 16.29 -0.19
CA GLU A 436 11.05 17.74 -0.38
C GLU A 436 11.71 18.13 -1.70
N LYS A 437 12.88 17.58 -1.96
CA LYS A 437 13.55 17.78 -3.24
C LYS A 437 12.80 17.17 -4.41
N ALA A 438 12.23 15.97 -4.25
CA ALA A 438 11.42 15.35 -5.29
C ALA A 438 10.19 16.21 -5.65
N LEU A 439 9.54 16.80 -4.67
CA LEU A 439 8.39 17.71 -4.88
C LEU A 439 8.84 19.01 -5.56
N GLU A 440 9.97 19.59 -5.16
CA GLU A 440 10.55 20.77 -5.83
C GLU A 440 10.82 20.49 -7.32
N LEU A 441 11.48 19.38 -7.62
CA LEU A 441 11.79 18.98 -9.00
C LEU A 441 10.52 18.65 -9.81
N GLN A 442 9.50 18.09 -9.17
CA GLN A 442 8.21 17.83 -9.77
C GLN A 442 7.50 19.14 -10.14
N GLU A 443 7.51 20.14 -9.27
CA GLU A 443 6.94 21.46 -9.53
C GLU A 443 7.66 22.16 -10.70
N MET A 444 8.99 22.10 -10.74
CA MET A 444 9.78 22.63 -11.87
C MET A 444 9.39 21.96 -13.19
N PHE A 445 9.19 20.63 -13.18
CA PHE A 445 8.68 19.90 -14.35
C PHE A 445 7.32 20.43 -14.82
N HIS A 446 6.38 20.67 -13.90
CA HIS A 446 5.05 21.18 -14.24
C HIS A 446 5.10 22.61 -14.79
N GLN A 447 5.92 23.47 -14.20
CA GLN A 447 6.08 24.85 -14.68
C GLN A 447 6.65 24.90 -16.11
N VAL A 448 7.71 24.12 -16.39
CA VAL A 448 8.27 24.06 -17.75
C VAL A 448 7.27 23.43 -18.72
N ARG A 449 6.56 22.38 -18.32
CA ARG A 449 5.51 21.76 -19.13
C ARG A 449 4.44 22.79 -19.52
N ALA A 450 3.96 23.58 -18.56
CA ALA A 450 2.96 24.61 -18.79
C ALA A 450 3.44 25.68 -19.76
N GLN A 451 4.70 26.15 -19.63
CA GLN A 451 5.29 27.11 -20.56
C GLN A 451 5.32 26.61 -22.00
N HIS A 452 5.54 25.30 -22.19
CA HIS A 452 5.51 24.67 -23.50
C HIS A 452 4.10 24.24 -23.96
N GLY A 453 3.07 24.40 -23.11
CA GLY A 453 1.70 23.96 -23.39
C GLY A 453 1.59 22.48 -23.77
N LEU A 454 2.48 21.63 -23.23
CA LEU A 454 2.43 20.19 -23.45
C LEU A 454 1.34 19.54 -22.60
N ALA A 455 0.63 18.59 -23.21
CA ALA A 455 -0.19 17.67 -22.42
C ALA A 455 0.70 16.88 -21.47
N LEU A 456 0.18 16.58 -20.27
CA LEU A 456 0.97 15.90 -19.25
C LEU A 456 1.53 14.57 -19.75
N LYS A 457 0.70 13.76 -20.42
CA LYS A 457 1.11 12.49 -21.03
C LYS A 457 2.33 12.63 -21.96
N ASP A 458 2.37 13.70 -22.78
CA ASP A 458 3.44 13.91 -23.73
C ASP A 458 4.74 14.36 -23.04
N ALA A 459 4.63 15.19 -22.00
CA ALA A 459 5.78 15.61 -21.21
C ALA A 459 6.40 14.43 -20.43
N LEU A 460 5.56 13.58 -19.86
CA LEU A 460 6.00 12.36 -19.18
C LEU A 460 6.66 11.38 -20.15
N LYS A 461 6.02 11.12 -21.30
CA LYS A 461 6.63 10.29 -22.35
C LYS A 461 8.02 10.81 -22.68
N ALA A 462 8.19 12.12 -22.81
CA ALA A 462 9.49 12.73 -23.12
C ALA A 462 10.54 12.42 -22.06
N VAL A 463 10.21 12.61 -20.79
CA VAL A 463 11.17 12.36 -19.69
C VAL A 463 11.45 10.87 -19.57
N TYR A 464 10.45 10.01 -19.51
CA TYR A 464 10.67 8.56 -19.30
C TYR A 464 11.43 7.92 -20.47
N SER A 465 11.06 8.25 -21.70
CA SER A 465 11.81 7.78 -22.88
C SER A 465 13.26 8.28 -22.92
N SER A 466 13.63 9.23 -22.09
CA SER A 466 15.03 9.67 -21.97
C SER A 466 15.85 8.74 -21.07
N PHE A 467 15.22 8.00 -20.17
CA PHE A 467 15.91 7.24 -19.12
C PHE A 467 15.55 5.75 -19.09
N LEU A 468 14.39 5.36 -19.61
CA LEU A 468 13.82 4.02 -19.42
C LEU A 468 13.47 3.39 -20.77
N ASP A 469 13.80 2.11 -20.94
CA ASP A 469 13.39 1.31 -22.09
C ASP A 469 11.94 0.80 -22.00
N GLN A 470 11.27 1.06 -20.89
CA GLN A 470 9.91 0.59 -20.62
C GLN A 470 8.94 1.76 -20.46
N ASN A 471 7.66 1.51 -20.76
CA ASN A 471 6.59 2.44 -20.41
C ASN A 471 6.40 2.46 -18.91
N PHE A 472 6.67 3.59 -18.29
CA PHE A 472 6.62 3.75 -16.86
C PHE A 472 5.80 4.97 -16.45
N THR A 473 5.18 4.93 -15.27
CA THR A 473 4.38 6.03 -14.73
C THR A 473 4.75 6.29 -13.27
N MET A 474 5.75 7.12 -13.05
CA MET A 474 6.19 7.61 -11.74
C MET A 474 6.11 9.14 -11.74
N GLN A 475 6.18 9.80 -10.60
CA GLN A 475 6.43 11.24 -10.55
C GLN A 475 7.85 11.53 -11.07
N VAL A 476 7.98 12.52 -11.94
CA VAL A 476 9.29 12.90 -12.52
C VAL A 476 10.28 13.31 -11.43
N GLY A 477 9.81 14.02 -10.41
CA GLY A 477 10.66 14.40 -9.28
C GLY A 477 11.23 13.20 -8.54
N LEU A 478 10.44 12.14 -8.35
CA LEU A 478 10.89 10.89 -7.73
C LEU A 478 11.90 10.13 -8.59
N LEU A 479 11.75 10.20 -9.91
CA LEU A 479 12.76 9.66 -10.83
C LEU A 479 14.06 10.48 -10.71
N LEU A 480 13.97 11.80 -10.76
CA LEU A 480 15.14 12.68 -10.81
C LEU A 480 16.01 12.58 -9.56
N VAL A 481 15.43 12.52 -8.35
CA VAL A 481 16.22 12.40 -7.10
C VAL A 481 16.97 11.07 -6.98
N ARG A 482 16.66 10.10 -7.83
CA ARG A 482 17.39 8.82 -7.92
C ARG A 482 18.50 8.81 -8.95
N LEU A 483 18.62 9.86 -9.72
CA LEU A 483 19.64 10.03 -10.76
C LEU A 483 20.71 11.02 -10.31
N GLU A 484 21.95 10.71 -10.61
CA GLU A 484 23.01 11.72 -10.47
C GLU A 484 22.64 12.94 -11.32
N GLN A 485 22.64 14.10 -10.70
CA GLN A 485 22.28 15.35 -11.39
C GLN A 485 23.05 15.58 -12.69
N PRO A 486 24.38 15.41 -12.74
CA PRO A 486 25.13 15.57 -13.98
C PRO A 486 24.65 14.62 -15.08
N PHE A 487 24.36 13.37 -14.74
CA PHE A 487 23.82 12.36 -15.67
C PHE A 487 22.44 12.77 -16.17
N ALA A 488 21.53 13.13 -15.26
CA ALA A 488 20.17 13.52 -15.63
C ALA A 488 20.16 14.71 -16.59
N LEU A 489 20.92 15.77 -16.28
CA LEU A 489 21.00 16.95 -17.13
C LEU A 489 21.66 16.66 -18.49
N ALA A 490 22.72 15.87 -18.51
CA ALA A 490 23.40 15.49 -19.74
C ALA A 490 22.46 14.68 -20.65
N ARG A 491 21.74 13.70 -20.08
CA ARG A 491 20.82 12.83 -20.81
C ARG A 491 19.65 13.61 -21.42
N LEU A 492 18.99 14.49 -20.66
CA LEU A 492 17.90 15.33 -21.16
C LEU A 492 18.37 16.23 -22.31
N ARG A 493 19.58 16.83 -22.20
CA ARG A 493 20.17 17.64 -23.26
C ARG A 493 20.56 16.82 -24.49
N ASP A 494 21.08 15.61 -24.31
CA ASP A 494 21.45 14.73 -25.44
C ASP A 494 20.21 14.29 -26.23
N VAL A 495 19.17 13.82 -25.53
CA VAL A 495 17.89 13.43 -26.15
C VAL A 495 17.24 14.61 -26.87
N SER A 496 17.35 15.82 -26.32
CA SER A 496 16.79 17.03 -26.94
C SER A 496 17.43 17.38 -28.30
N LYS A 497 18.69 17.01 -28.51
CA LYS A 497 19.46 17.30 -29.74
C LYS A 497 19.29 16.27 -30.86
N LYS A 498 18.89 15.05 -30.53
CA LYS A 498 18.73 13.98 -31.55
C LYS A 498 17.56 14.31 -32.46
N ARG A 499 17.79 14.24 -33.79
CA ARG A 499 16.68 14.40 -34.76
C ARG A 499 15.74 13.19 -34.70
N PRO A 500 14.43 13.39 -34.94
CA PRO A 500 13.51 12.26 -35.07
C PRO A 500 14.06 11.29 -36.14
N ILE A 501 13.92 9.99 -35.88
CA ILE A 501 14.14 9.00 -36.96
C ILE A 501 13.06 9.31 -37.98
N ALA A 502 13.46 9.64 -39.21
CA ALA A 502 12.52 9.88 -40.30
C ALA A 502 11.71 8.60 -40.48
N ALA A 503 10.37 8.73 -40.48
CA ALA A 503 9.43 7.64 -40.61
C ALA A 503 9.50 7.01 -42.02
#